data_2d89ff24d61baff848d781d03d7e490d
#
_entry.id   2d89ff24d61baff848d781d03d7e490d
#
_cell.length_a   1.000
_cell.length_b   1.000
_cell.length_c   1.000
_cell.angle_alpha   90.00
_cell.angle_beta   90.00
_cell.angle_gamma   90.00
#
_symmetry.space_group_name_H-M   'P 1'
#
loop_
_entity.id
_entity.type
_entity.pdbx_description
1 polymer ?
#
loop_
_entity_poly.entity_id
_entity_poly.type
_entity_poly.pdbx_seq_one_letter_code
_entity_poly.pdbx_strand_id
1 'polypeptide(L)'
;MKKAYFDLVEEKLTTEPLDYAWVTQLYDEIKFKLIGVLKPDSELRNDIEERMDSELFEQMIRYKAFDYRDLRQLVNYVFDKILRLCAPVRDPDVKAMLDELNEMMDNDEPMPKVLTKYIEYANEGLDMIYDDLNVVLDGL
;
A
#
# COMPACT_ATOMS: atom_id res chain seq x y z
N MET A 1 15.38 -9.92 8.02
CA MET A 1 15.28 -8.48 8.23
C MET A 1 13.90 -7.91 7.92
N LYS A 2 13.34 -8.16 6.74
CA LYS A 2 11.97 -7.71 6.42
C LYS A 2 10.94 -8.20 7.44
N LYS A 3 11.00 -9.49 7.80
CA LYS A 3 10.04 -10.06 8.75
C LYS A 3 10.08 -9.35 10.10
N ALA A 4 11.28 -9.09 10.63
CA ALA A 4 11.42 -8.40 11.91
C ALA A 4 10.85 -6.98 11.86
N TYR A 5 11.04 -6.27 10.74
CA TYR A 5 10.50 -4.94 10.54
C TYR A 5 8.96 -4.97 10.53
N PHE A 6 8.36 -5.89 9.79
CA PHE A 6 6.90 -5.98 9.69
C PHE A 6 6.26 -6.54 10.97
N ASP A 7 6.96 -7.39 11.73
CA ASP A 7 6.50 -7.77 13.05
C ASP A 7 6.44 -6.56 13.98
N LEU A 8 7.42 -5.66 13.88
CA LEU A 8 7.42 -4.40 14.63
C LEU A 8 6.29 -3.47 14.19
N VAL A 9 6.01 -3.41 12.87
CA VAL A 9 4.90 -2.63 12.34
C VAL A 9 3.58 -3.12 12.94
N GLU A 10 3.33 -4.42 12.92
CA GLU A 10 2.13 -5.00 13.48
C GLU A 10 2.01 -4.70 14.98
N GLU A 11 3.10 -4.86 15.72
CA GLU A 11 3.12 -4.55 17.16
C GLU A 11 2.75 -3.10 17.42
N LYS A 12 3.33 -2.16 16.68
CA LYS A 12 3.03 -0.73 16.83
C LYS A 12 1.60 -0.40 16.48
N LEU A 13 1.02 -1.07 15.48
CA LEU A 13 -0.36 -0.85 15.08
C LEU A 13 -1.36 -1.42 16.11
N THR A 14 -0.94 -2.38 16.93
CA THR A 14 -1.79 -2.94 17.99
C THR A 14 -1.63 -2.24 19.33
N THR A 15 -0.58 -1.42 19.50
CA THR A 15 -0.29 -0.73 20.77
C THR A 15 -1.16 0.52 20.92
N GLU A 16 -1.68 0.72 22.14
CA GLU A 16 -2.42 1.93 22.51
C GLU A 16 -1.52 2.83 23.37
N PRO A 17 -1.45 4.15 23.13
CA PRO A 17 -2.10 4.88 22.02
C PRO A 17 -1.39 4.66 20.69
N LEU A 18 -2.19 4.60 19.62
CA LEU A 18 -1.66 4.44 18.27
C LEU A 18 -0.83 5.64 17.84
N ASP A 19 0.32 5.40 17.22
CA ASP A 19 1.15 6.47 16.67
C ASP A 19 0.61 6.85 15.28
N TYR A 20 -0.29 7.83 15.25
CA TYR A 20 -0.96 8.27 14.02
C TYR A 20 0.02 8.86 13.01
N ALA A 21 1.03 9.58 13.47
CA ALA A 21 2.02 10.16 12.56
C ALA A 21 2.83 9.08 11.86
N TRP A 22 3.20 8.03 12.57
CA TRP A 22 3.97 6.92 12.01
C TRP A 22 3.14 6.12 10.98
N VAL A 23 1.88 5.83 11.31
CA VAL A 23 0.97 5.12 10.38
C VAL A 23 0.76 5.95 9.12
N THR A 24 0.55 7.26 9.26
CA THR A 24 0.40 8.17 8.13
C THR A 24 1.67 8.21 7.28
N GLN A 25 2.84 8.16 7.90
CA GLN A 25 4.11 8.12 7.17
C GLN A 25 4.20 6.87 6.31
N LEU A 26 3.81 5.70 6.81
CA LEU A 26 3.80 4.47 6.03
C LEU A 26 2.84 4.55 4.84
N TYR A 27 1.69 5.15 5.04
CA TYR A 27 0.72 5.41 3.98
C TYR A 27 1.33 6.33 2.91
N ASP A 28 1.98 7.41 3.33
CA ASP A 28 2.60 8.37 2.42
C ASP A 28 3.75 7.76 1.62
N GLU A 29 4.54 6.89 2.23
CA GLU A 29 5.64 6.21 1.52
C GLU A 29 5.12 5.39 0.35
N ILE A 30 4.00 4.69 0.52
CA ILE A 30 3.37 3.93 -0.56
C ILE A 30 2.88 4.90 -1.65
N LYS A 31 2.21 5.97 -1.25
CA LYS A 31 1.72 7.00 -2.17
C LYS A 31 2.85 7.59 -3.01
N PHE A 32 3.94 8.02 -2.36
CA PHE A 32 5.06 8.64 -3.05
C PHE A 32 5.75 7.67 -4.01
N LYS A 33 5.93 6.41 -3.63
CA LYS A 33 6.48 5.40 -4.54
C LYS A 33 5.58 5.19 -5.75
N LEU A 34 4.28 5.20 -5.54
CA LEU A 34 3.31 4.99 -6.62
C LEU A 34 3.30 6.14 -7.60
N ILE A 35 3.29 7.40 -7.13
CA ILE A 35 3.30 8.57 -8.01
C ILE A 35 4.67 8.82 -8.62
N GLY A 36 5.74 8.33 -7.99
CA GLY A 36 7.11 8.53 -8.46
C GLY A 36 7.43 7.89 -9.81
N VAL A 37 6.62 6.92 -10.26
CA VAL A 37 6.79 6.28 -11.59
C VAL A 37 5.93 6.95 -12.65
N LEU A 38 5.17 8.00 -12.31
CA LEU A 38 4.22 8.63 -13.21
C LEU A 38 4.65 10.04 -13.58
N LYS A 39 4.28 10.48 -14.77
CA LYS A 39 4.55 11.84 -15.23
C LYS A 39 3.75 12.84 -14.39
N PRO A 40 4.33 14.05 -14.11
CA PRO A 40 3.67 15.03 -13.21
C PRO A 40 2.24 15.40 -13.57
N ASP A 41 1.90 15.47 -14.86
CA ASP A 41 0.58 15.92 -15.31
C ASP A 41 -0.30 14.77 -15.82
N SER A 42 0.07 13.52 -15.57
CA SER A 42 -0.73 12.38 -16.02
C SER A 42 -2.05 12.30 -15.24
N GLU A 43 -3.11 11.85 -15.92
CA GLU A 43 -4.41 11.65 -15.28
C GLU A 43 -4.33 10.66 -14.12
N LEU A 44 -3.55 9.59 -14.29
CA LEU A 44 -3.40 8.57 -13.27
C LEU A 44 -2.73 9.14 -12.02
N ARG A 45 -1.69 9.96 -12.19
CA ARG A 45 -1.02 10.61 -11.06
C ARG A 45 -1.98 11.54 -10.32
N ASN A 46 -2.73 12.36 -11.06
CA ASN A 46 -3.70 13.27 -10.48
C ASN A 46 -4.79 12.52 -9.71
N ASP A 47 -5.28 11.41 -10.25
CA ASP A 47 -6.26 10.56 -9.58
C ASP A 47 -5.71 10.00 -8.26
N ILE A 48 -4.47 9.51 -8.27
CA ILE A 48 -3.84 8.97 -7.07
C ILE A 48 -3.65 10.07 -6.02
N GLU A 49 -3.17 11.25 -6.42
CA GLU A 49 -2.98 12.37 -5.50
C GLU A 49 -4.30 12.79 -4.84
N GLU A 50 -5.38 12.79 -5.60
CA GLU A 50 -6.70 13.15 -5.08
C GLU A 50 -7.28 12.07 -4.17
N ARG A 51 -7.17 10.80 -4.58
CA ARG A 51 -7.78 9.68 -3.85
C ARG A 51 -7.00 9.24 -2.61
N MET A 52 -5.68 9.37 -2.64
CA MET A 52 -4.84 9.06 -1.50
C MET A 52 -4.55 10.34 -0.70
N ASP A 53 -5.58 10.82 -0.02
CA ASP A 53 -5.50 12.03 0.80
C ASP A 53 -4.94 11.68 2.18
N SER A 54 -3.70 12.07 2.43
CA SER A 54 -2.99 11.76 3.67
C SER A 54 -3.62 12.40 4.90
N GLU A 55 -4.12 13.63 4.76
CA GLU A 55 -4.78 14.33 5.86
C GLU A 55 -6.08 13.63 6.26
N LEU A 56 -6.87 13.23 5.28
CA LEU A 56 -8.09 12.49 5.52
C LEU A 56 -7.81 11.14 6.16
N PHE A 57 -6.81 10.42 5.66
CA PHE A 57 -6.41 9.13 6.22
C PHE A 57 -6.01 9.27 7.69
N GLU A 58 -5.17 10.27 8.01
CA GLU A 58 -4.75 10.52 9.40
C GLU A 58 -5.95 10.83 10.29
N GLN A 59 -6.87 11.69 9.82
CA GLN A 59 -8.09 12.01 10.57
C GLN A 59 -8.93 10.77 10.84
N MET A 60 -9.12 9.93 9.84
CA MET A 60 -9.92 8.71 9.98
C MET A 60 -9.30 7.75 10.99
N ILE A 61 -7.98 7.58 10.96
CA ILE A 61 -7.27 6.74 11.92
C ILE A 61 -7.39 7.33 13.34
N ARG A 62 -7.13 8.64 13.47
CA ARG A 62 -7.15 9.33 14.75
C ARG A 62 -8.51 9.25 15.45
N TYR A 63 -9.58 9.40 14.70
CA TYR A 63 -10.96 9.37 15.23
C TYR A 63 -11.59 7.99 15.17
N LYS A 64 -10.81 6.96 14.87
CA LYS A 64 -11.27 5.55 14.79
C LYS A 64 -12.42 5.37 13.79
N ALA A 65 -12.42 6.19 12.74
CA ALA A 65 -13.41 6.14 11.67
C ALA A 65 -12.98 5.27 10.48
N PHE A 66 -11.73 4.77 10.50
CA PHE A 66 -11.20 3.91 9.43
C PHE A 66 -11.59 2.47 9.73
N ASP A 67 -12.54 1.94 8.94
CA ASP A 67 -13.08 0.60 9.14
C ASP A 67 -12.63 -0.36 8.03
N TYR A 68 -13.12 -1.61 8.08
CA TYR A 68 -12.78 -2.63 7.08
C TYR A 68 -13.20 -2.25 5.66
N ARG A 69 -14.29 -1.51 5.51
CA ARG A 69 -14.74 -1.05 4.20
C ARG A 69 -13.71 -0.10 3.61
N ASP A 70 -13.22 0.83 4.41
CA ASP A 70 -12.19 1.79 3.99
C ASP A 70 -10.88 1.07 3.65
N LEU A 71 -10.49 0.09 4.47
CA LEU A 71 -9.29 -0.70 4.22
C LEU A 71 -9.40 -1.49 2.92
N ARG A 72 -10.56 -2.11 2.66
CA ARG A 72 -10.79 -2.87 1.43
C ARG A 72 -10.72 -1.95 0.20
N GLN A 73 -11.30 -0.77 0.28
CA GLN A 73 -11.24 0.21 -0.80
C GLN A 73 -9.79 0.63 -1.06
N LEU A 74 -9.03 0.92 -0.02
CA LEU A 74 -7.64 1.32 -0.13
C LEU A 74 -6.79 0.21 -0.77
N VAL A 75 -6.90 -1.01 -0.25
CA VAL A 75 -6.14 -2.17 -0.74
C VAL A 75 -6.42 -2.40 -2.23
N ASN A 76 -7.68 -2.47 -2.61
CA ASN A 76 -8.05 -2.75 -4.00
C ASN A 76 -7.69 -1.59 -4.92
N TYR A 77 -7.80 -0.35 -4.47
CA TYR A 77 -7.39 0.82 -5.24
C TYR A 77 -5.89 0.79 -5.54
N VAL A 78 -5.07 0.63 -4.50
CA VAL A 78 -3.60 0.65 -4.65
C VAL A 78 -3.13 -0.52 -5.52
N PHE A 79 -3.64 -1.72 -5.30
CA PHE A 79 -3.24 -2.89 -6.09
C PHE A 79 -3.73 -2.83 -7.53
N ASP A 80 -4.88 -2.20 -7.79
CA ASP A 80 -5.30 -1.92 -9.17
C ASP A 80 -4.25 -1.07 -9.90
N LYS A 81 -3.70 -0.06 -9.22
CA LYS A 81 -2.66 0.80 -9.81
C LYS A 81 -1.34 0.05 -9.99
N ILE A 82 -0.94 -0.75 -9.00
CA ILE A 82 0.27 -1.58 -9.12
C ILE A 82 0.14 -2.52 -10.32
N LEU A 83 -1.01 -3.18 -10.49
CA LEU A 83 -1.25 -4.07 -11.63
C LEU A 83 -1.17 -3.35 -12.97
N ARG A 84 -1.60 -2.10 -13.03
CA ARG A 84 -1.50 -1.31 -14.27
C ARG A 84 -0.07 -0.91 -14.60
N LEU A 85 0.78 -0.76 -13.59
CA LEU A 85 2.13 -0.24 -13.74
C LEU A 85 3.19 -1.32 -13.80
N CYS A 86 2.93 -2.52 -13.27
CA CYS A 86 3.92 -3.60 -13.29
C CYS A 86 3.99 -4.27 -14.66
N ALA A 87 5.13 -4.91 -14.95
CA ALA A 87 5.27 -5.69 -16.16
C ALA A 87 4.29 -6.88 -16.14
N PRO A 88 3.74 -7.29 -17.31
CA PRO A 88 2.78 -8.41 -17.37
C PRO A 88 3.27 -9.70 -16.72
N VAL A 89 4.57 -9.95 -16.74
CA VAL A 89 5.16 -11.14 -16.11
C VAL A 89 4.97 -11.12 -14.58
N ARG A 90 4.75 -9.95 -14.00
CA ARG A 90 4.53 -9.79 -12.54
C ARG A 90 3.07 -9.95 -12.13
N ASP A 91 2.14 -9.88 -13.10
CA ASP A 91 0.70 -9.92 -12.81
C ASP A 91 0.28 -11.06 -11.89
N PRO A 92 0.72 -12.34 -12.15
CA PRO A 92 0.30 -13.44 -11.27
C PRO A 92 0.73 -13.24 -9.81
N ASP A 93 1.94 -12.74 -9.58
CA ASP A 93 2.47 -12.53 -8.24
C ASP A 93 1.70 -11.42 -7.51
N VAL A 94 1.45 -10.31 -8.21
CA VAL A 94 0.71 -9.17 -7.63
C VAL A 94 -0.75 -9.56 -7.37
N LYS A 95 -1.38 -10.29 -8.27
CA LYS A 95 -2.75 -10.78 -8.07
C LYS A 95 -2.84 -11.72 -6.88
N ALA A 96 -1.84 -12.59 -6.69
CA ALA A 96 -1.80 -13.49 -5.54
C ALA A 96 -1.73 -12.72 -4.23
N MET A 97 -0.95 -11.63 -4.17
CA MET A 97 -0.90 -10.75 -3.00
C MET A 97 -2.25 -10.11 -2.71
N LEU A 98 -2.90 -9.59 -3.75
CA LEU A 98 -4.22 -8.96 -3.60
C LEU A 98 -5.27 -9.98 -3.13
N ASP A 99 -5.27 -11.17 -3.71
CA ASP A 99 -6.20 -12.23 -3.35
C ASP A 99 -6.03 -12.64 -1.89
N GLU A 100 -4.78 -12.75 -1.42
CA GLU A 100 -4.50 -13.06 -0.02
C GLU A 100 -5.03 -11.98 0.92
N LEU A 101 -4.81 -10.70 0.58
CA LEU A 101 -5.31 -9.58 1.38
C LEU A 101 -6.85 -9.58 1.44
N ASN A 102 -7.52 -9.82 0.32
CA ASN A 102 -8.97 -9.90 0.29
C ASN A 102 -9.49 -11.10 1.10
N GLU A 103 -8.80 -12.22 1.03
CA GLU A 103 -9.14 -13.40 1.82
C GLU A 103 -9.01 -13.13 3.32
N MET A 104 -7.94 -12.46 3.74
CA MET A 104 -7.76 -12.06 5.14
C MET A 104 -8.92 -11.20 5.62
N MET A 105 -9.37 -10.25 4.80
CA MET A 105 -10.50 -9.39 5.13
C MET A 105 -11.82 -10.16 5.15
N ASP A 106 -12.00 -11.10 4.24
CA ASP A 106 -13.19 -11.97 4.22
C ASP A 106 -13.27 -12.88 5.46
N ASN A 107 -12.11 -13.24 6.00
CA ASN A 107 -12.03 -14.05 7.23
C ASN A 107 -12.06 -13.21 8.50
N ASP A 108 -12.33 -11.90 8.39
CA ASP A 108 -12.41 -10.98 9.53
C ASP A 108 -11.15 -10.97 10.39
N GLU A 109 -9.98 -11.14 9.79
CA GLU A 109 -8.72 -11.04 10.53
C GLU A 109 -8.54 -9.63 11.12
N PRO A 110 -7.82 -9.48 12.25
CA PRO A 110 -7.67 -8.17 12.89
C PRO A 110 -7.09 -7.13 11.94
N MET A 111 -7.65 -5.91 11.96
CA MET A 111 -7.22 -4.83 11.08
C MET A 111 -5.71 -4.54 11.14
N PRO A 112 -5.05 -4.51 12.33
CA PRO A 112 -3.61 -4.29 12.35
C PRO A 112 -2.83 -5.33 11.57
N LYS A 113 -3.26 -6.58 11.59
CA LYS A 113 -2.63 -7.67 10.85
C LYS A 113 -2.79 -7.48 9.34
N VAL A 114 -4.00 -7.16 8.88
CA VAL A 114 -4.28 -6.91 7.46
C VAL A 114 -3.53 -5.68 6.98
N LEU A 115 -3.56 -4.61 7.76
CA LEU A 115 -2.89 -3.36 7.39
C LEU A 115 -1.38 -3.56 7.28
N THR A 116 -0.76 -4.31 8.19
CA THR A 116 0.65 -4.66 8.13
C THR A 116 0.97 -5.42 6.84
N LYS A 117 0.15 -6.42 6.53
CA LYS A 117 0.35 -7.24 5.33
C LYS A 117 0.17 -6.41 4.05
N TYR A 118 -0.79 -5.49 4.06
CA TYR A 118 -0.98 -4.55 2.97
C TYR A 118 0.28 -3.70 2.73
N ILE A 119 0.85 -3.14 3.81
CA ILE A 119 2.06 -2.32 3.71
C ILE A 119 3.22 -3.14 3.14
N GLU A 120 3.40 -4.37 3.63
CA GLU A 120 4.43 -5.28 3.14
C GLU A 120 4.27 -5.56 1.65
N TYR A 121 3.08 -5.99 1.24
CA TYR A 121 2.81 -6.39 -0.14
C TYR A 121 2.81 -5.21 -1.10
N ALA A 122 2.28 -4.06 -0.70
CA ALA A 122 2.33 -2.86 -1.54
C ALA A 122 3.78 -2.44 -1.80
N ASN A 123 4.63 -2.48 -0.79
CA ASN A 123 6.05 -2.18 -0.97
C ASN A 123 6.73 -3.21 -1.88
N GLU A 124 6.44 -4.49 -1.74
CA GLU A 124 6.98 -5.52 -2.64
C GLU A 124 6.57 -5.28 -4.09
N GLY A 125 5.29 -4.98 -4.32
CA GLY A 125 4.79 -4.70 -5.66
C GLY A 125 5.45 -3.47 -6.28
N LEU A 126 5.61 -2.41 -5.50
CA LEU A 126 6.28 -1.19 -5.94
C LEU A 126 7.76 -1.42 -6.19
N ASP A 127 8.43 -2.19 -5.35
CA ASP A 127 9.83 -2.54 -5.55
C ASP A 127 10.03 -3.32 -6.87
N MET A 128 9.10 -4.21 -7.21
CA MET A 128 9.13 -4.91 -8.51
C MET A 128 9.08 -3.91 -9.67
N ILE A 129 8.22 -2.89 -9.58
CA ILE A 129 8.11 -1.86 -10.62
C ILE A 129 9.42 -1.09 -10.75
N TYR A 130 10.00 -0.66 -9.63
CA TYR A 130 11.26 0.08 -9.64
C TYR A 130 12.42 -0.78 -10.14
N ASP A 131 12.48 -2.05 -9.78
CA ASP A 131 13.51 -2.97 -10.27
C ASP A 131 13.40 -3.14 -11.79
N ASP A 132 12.20 -3.30 -12.33
CA ASP A 132 11.97 -3.45 -13.76
C ASP A 132 12.34 -2.16 -14.52
N LEU A 133 12.03 -0.99 -13.96
CA LEU A 133 12.44 0.30 -14.54
C LEU A 133 13.95 0.47 -14.55
N ASN A 134 14.62 0.07 -13.48
CA ASN A 134 16.09 0.15 -13.40
C ASN A 134 16.75 -0.75 -14.46
N VAL A 135 16.21 -1.93 -14.69
CA VAL A 135 16.71 -2.83 -15.75
C VAL A 135 16.58 -2.16 -17.13
N VAL A 136 15.45 -1.52 -17.40
CA VAL A 136 15.23 -0.81 -18.67
C VAL A 136 16.22 0.37 -18.81
N LEU A 137 16.39 1.15 -17.75
CA LEU A 137 17.32 2.30 -17.77
C LEU A 137 18.77 1.86 -17.94
N ASP A 138 19.18 0.79 -17.27
CA ASP A 138 20.54 0.24 -17.38
C ASP A 138 20.81 -0.33 -18.78
N GLY A 139 19.77 -0.77 -19.48
CA GLY A 139 19.87 -1.27 -20.85
C GLY A 139 19.98 -0.18 -21.92
N LEU A 140 19.77 1.07 -21.54
CA LEU A 140 19.90 2.19 -22.45
C LEU A 140 21.34 2.68 -22.54
#